data_b0bc85f3f0a241b83723de77c896db27
#
_entry.id   b0bc85f3f0a241b83723de77c896db27
#
_cell.length_a   1.000
_cell.length_b   1.000
_cell.length_c   1.000
_cell.angle_alpha   90.00
_cell.angle_beta   90.00
_cell.angle_gamma   90.00
#
_symmetry.space_group_name_H-M   'P 1'
#
loop_
_entity.id
_entity.type
_entity.pdbx_description
1 polymer ?
#
loop_
_entity_poly.entity_id
_entity_poly.type
_entity_poly.pdbx_seq_one_letter_code
_entity_poly.pdbx_strand_id
1 'polypeptide(L)'
;MQIARRILIVKLGSIGDVVHTLPALADLKASFPEAEIDWLVEAKARVILDGNPWLHEVVQIDTQRWRRSWSLATLSEMRQLAARLRARRYDVAIDFQGLWKSAVLGRLAQPRRLVGFDRMALKEPGCRMFYDDPVKPASTAHHVIDIYKELVRHLGAALGPHRFDLSIRAEDEQYVSEQLSSRHISDFLVLHPGGGWDTKNWLPERYALLYDQLHRETGLTGVLTWGPGEETLVDSVLRAAAGPKPEKIPSSLPQLIALLKRARLFVGGDTGPLHLAAACGTPIVGVFGPTDPFRNGPFSPDDIVVSHQVPCGPCYKRICPIRTKECLDLVQVREVVDAALHRLAVERERRSARTEPRSVQSP
;
A
#
# COMPACT_ATOMS: atom_id res chain seq x y z
N MET A 1 -0.14 -11.99 -31.37
CA MET A 1 0.13 -12.44 -29.98
C MET A 1 -1.08 -13.24 -29.50
N GLN A 2 -0.90 -14.47 -29.03
CA GLN A 2 -2.01 -15.28 -28.53
C GLN A 2 -2.53 -14.62 -27.24
N ILE A 3 -3.84 -14.32 -27.17
CA ILE A 3 -4.46 -13.65 -26.01
C ILE A 3 -4.31 -14.58 -24.80
N ALA A 4 -3.64 -14.14 -23.75
CA ALA A 4 -3.50 -14.89 -22.50
C ALA A 4 -4.89 -15.02 -21.85
N ARG A 5 -5.37 -16.26 -21.68
CA ARG A 5 -6.68 -16.54 -21.03
C ARG A 5 -6.56 -16.82 -19.55
N ARG A 6 -5.41 -17.32 -19.10
CA ARG A 6 -5.14 -17.64 -17.69
C ARG A 6 -3.84 -17.01 -17.25
N ILE A 7 -3.93 -16.08 -16.34
CA ILE A 7 -2.81 -15.28 -15.85
C ILE A 7 -2.63 -15.52 -14.34
N LEU A 8 -1.41 -15.79 -13.92
CA LEU A 8 -1.04 -15.84 -12.51
C LEU A 8 -0.24 -14.59 -12.14
N ILE A 9 -0.72 -13.82 -11.20
CA ILE A 9 0.06 -12.76 -10.54
C ILE A 9 0.78 -13.36 -9.34
N VAL A 10 2.09 -13.15 -9.25
CA VAL A 10 2.90 -13.51 -8.10
C VAL A 10 3.34 -12.23 -7.39
N LYS A 11 2.64 -11.86 -6.34
CA LYS A 11 2.98 -10.73 -5.45
C LYS A 11 2.61 -11.10 -4.02
N LEU A 12 3.61 -11.50 -3.26
CA LEU A 12 3.41 -12.14 -1.98
C LEU A 12 3.14 -11.16 -0.82
N GLY A 13 3.59 -9.95 -0.93
CA GLY A 13 3.51 -8.89 0.10
C GLY A 13 4.66 -7.91 -0.12
N SER A 14 4.86 -6.84 0.64
CA SER A 14 4.09 -6.42 1.82
C SER A 14 2.68 -5.90 1.47
N ILE A 15 1.95 -5.35 2.47
CA ILE A 15 0.64 -4.71 2.25
C ILE A 15 0.75 -3.63 1.18
N GLY A 16 1.66 -2.67 1.34
CA GLY A 16 1.90 -1.60 0.38
C GLY A 16 2.27 -2.11 -1.01
N ASP A 17 3.11 -3.16 -1.09
CA ASP A 17 3.49 -3.78 -2.35
C ASP A 17 2.30 -4.40 -3.10
N VAL A 18 1.36 -5.02 -2.38
CA VAL A 18 0.12 -5.57 -2.97
C VAL A 18 -0.74 -4.42 -3.49
N VAL A 19 -0.92 -3.36 -2.69
CA VAL A 19 -1.66 -2.16 -3.11
C VAL A 19 -1.06 -1.55 -4.38
N HIS A 20 0.26 -1.38 -4.44
CA HIS A 20 0.96 -0.84 -5.61
C HIS A 20 0.82 -1.70 -6.88
N THR A 21 0.43 -2.97 -6.74
CA THR A 21 0.24 -3.86 -7.89
C THR A 21 -1.20 -3.84 -8.42
N LEU A 22 -2.17 -3.31 -7.66
CA LEU A 22 -3.57 -3.23 -8.09
C LEU A 22 -3.78 -2.45 -9.40
N PRO A 23 -3.08 -1.31 -9.67
CA PRO A 23 -3.21 -0.63 -10.96
C PRO A 23 -2.76 -1.48 -12.16
N ALA A 24 -1.74 -2.32 -11.98
CA ALA A 24 -1.32 -3.26 -13.03
C ALA A 24 -2.37 -4.37 -13.26
N LEU A 25 -3.03 -4.85 -12.20
CA LEU A 25 -4.18 -5.76 -12.32
C LEU A 25 -5.33 -5.10 -13.08
N ALA A 26 -5.64 -3.83 -12.78
CA ALA A 26 -6.68 -3.07 -13.48
C ALA A 26 -6.40 -2.97 -14.98
N ASP A 27 -5.16 -2.64 -15.37
CA ASP A 27 -4.73 -2.54 -16.76
C ASP A 27 -4.80 -3.89 -17.47
N LEU A 28 -4.40 -4.99 -16.79
CA LEU A 28 -4.53 -6.35 -17.31
C LEU A 28 -6.00 -6.69 -17.59
N LYS A 29 -6.87 -6.47 -16.61
CA LYS A 29 -8.30 -6.81 -16.77
C LYS A 29 -8.99 -5.95 -17.82
N ALA A 30 -8.64 -4.67 -17.92
CA ALA A 30 -9.16 -3.78 -18.96
C ALA A 30 -8.71 -4.21 -20.37
N SER A 31 -7.46 -4.67 -20.52
CA SER A 31 -6.91 -5.09 -21.81
C SER A 31 -7.26 -6.52 -22.18
N PHE A 32 -7.50 -7.39 -21.20
CA PHE A 32 -7.86 -8.79 -21.36
C PHE A 32 -9.11 -9.14 -20.55
N PRO A 33 -10.30 -8.63 -20.92
CA PRO A 33 -11.51 -8.76 -20.12
C PRO A 33 -11.94 -10.20 -19.87
N GLU A 34 -11.67 -11.12 -20.80
CA GLU A 34 -12.00 -12.55 -20.69
C GLU A 34 -10.95 -13.36 -19.93
N ALA A 35 -9.83 -12.74 -19.50
CA ALA A 35 -8.79 -13.45 -18.79
C ALA A 35 -9.23 -13.80 -17.37
N GLU A 36 -9.00 -15.06 -16.99
CA GLU A 36 -9.05 -15.52 -15.60
C GLU A 36 -7.72 -15.15 -14.94
N ILE A 37 -7.74 -14.24 -13.96
CA ILE A 37 -6.54 -13.78 -13.28
C ILE A 37 -6.56 -14.32 -11.85
N ASP A 38 -5.58 -15.14 -11.52
CA ASP A 38 -5.36 -15.65 -10.17
C ASP A 38 -4.19 -14.90 -9.54
N TRP A 39 -4.22 -14.72 -8.21
CA TRP A 39 -3.18 -14.00 -7.49
C TRP A 39 -2.62 -14.82 -6.33
N LEU A 40 -1.32 -15.07 -6.35
CA LEU A 40 -0.60 -15.75 -5.27
C LEU A 40 -0.09 -14.72 -4.26
N VAL A 41 -0.54 -14.83 -2.99
CA VAL A 41 -0.30 -13.84 -1.95
C VAL A 41 -0.09 -14.50 -0.57
N GLU A 42 0.71 -13.85 0.29
CA GLU A 42 0.84 -14.21 1.71
C GLU A 42 -0.43 -13.89 2.50
N ALA A 43 -0.74 -14.71 3.50
CA ALA A 43 -1.93 -14.59 4.34
C ALA A 43 -2.18 -13.16 4.87
N LYS A 44 -1.12 -12.46 5.27
CA LYS A 44 -1.21 -11.10 5.85
C LYS A 44 -1.76 -10.04 4.90
N ALA A 45 -1.57 -10.21 3.59
CA ALA A 45 -2.00 -9.24 2.59
C ALA A 45 -3.21 -9.72 1.78
N ARG A 46 -3.66 -10.97 1.96
CA ARG A 46 -4.79 -11.55 1.25
C ARG A 46 -6.04 -10.67 1.34
N VAL A 47 -6.34 -10.17 2.53
CA VAL A 47 -7.56 -9.42 2.81
C VAL A 47 -7.73 -8.17 1.93
N ILE A 48 -6.63 -7.62 1.37
CA ILE A 48 -6.66 -6.49 0.42
C ILE A 48 -7.29 -6.91 -0.93
N LEU A 49 -7.18 -8.19 -1.26
CA LEU A 49 -7.63 -8.76 -2.52
C LEU A 49 -9.01 -9.40 -2.41
N ASP A 50 -9.52 -9.60 -1.20
CA ASP A 50 -10.82 -10.24 -0.99
C ASP A 50 -11.94 -9.38 -1.60
N GLY A 51 -12.79 -10.01 -2.41
CA GLY A 51 -13.89 -9.32 -3.09
C GLY A 51 -13.47 -8.46 -4.29
N ASN A 52 -12.21 -8.47 -4.71
CA ASN A 52 -11.78 -7.74 -5.89
C ASN A 52 -12.42 -8.36 -7.17
N PRO A 53 -13.22 -7.60 -7.95
CA PRO A 53 -14.02 -8.14 -9.05
C PRO A 53 -13.19 -8.57 -10.27
N TRP A 54 -11.91 -8.22 -10.32
CA TRP A 54 -11.02 -8.55 -11.43
C TRP A 54 -10.28 -9.86 -11.24
N LEU A 55 -10.29 -10.40 -10.01
CA LEU A 55 -9.65 -11.68 -9.69
C LEU A 55 -10.63 -12.83 -9.81
N HIS A 56 -10.17 -13.90 -10.47
CA HIS A 56 -10.88 -15.18 -10.48
C HIS A 56 -10.62 -15.94 -9.18
N GLU A 57 -9.36 -15.98 -8.71
CA GLU A 57 -8.99 -16.69 -7.50
C GLU A 57 -7.84 -15.99 -6.76
N VAL A 58 -7.95 -15.91 -5.41
CA VAL A 58 -6.85 -15.50 -4.53
C VAL A 58 -6.26 -16.73 -3.85
N VAL A 59 -5.05 -17.11 -4.28
CA VAL A 59 -4.33 -18.27 -3.75
C VAL A 59 -3.45 -17.83 -2.58
N GLN A 60 -3.88 -18.19 -1.37
CA GLN A 60 -3.14 -17.85 -0.15
C GLN A 60 -2.01 -18.85 0.11
N ILE A 61 -0.86 -18.31 0.56
CA ILE A 61 0.27 -19.09 1.07
C ILE A 61 0.78 -18.53 2.39
N ASP A 62 1.57 -19.31 3.10
CA ASP A 62 2.26 -18.90 4.32
C ASP A 62 3.72 -19.38 4.28
N THR A 63 4.57 -18.60 3.58
CA THR A 63 5.99 -18.96 3.49
C THR A 63 6.74 -18.74 4.81
N GLN A 64 6.19 -17.96 5.76
CA GLN A 64 6.80 -17.79 7.08
C GLN A 64 6.63 -19.07 7.91
N ARG A 65 5.43 -19.65 7.89
CA ARG A 65 5.17 -20.94 8.54
C ARG A 65 6.06 -22.04 7.95
N TRP A 66 6.17 -22.11 6.62
CA TRP A 66 7.02 -23.10 5.95
C TRP A 66 8.49 -23.01 6.36
N ARG A 67 9.00 -21.80 6.58
CA ARG A 67 10.39 -21.60 7.04
C ARG A 67 10.62 -21.97 8.50
N ARG A 68 9.58 -21.83 9.34
CA ARG A 68 9.68 -22.14 10.78
C ARG A 68 9.52 -23.63 11.08
N SER A 69 8.79 -24.37 10.26
CA SER A 69 8.43 -25.76 10.50
C SER A 69 8.62 -26.59 9.23
N TRP A 70 9.83 -27.13 9.07
CA TRP A 70 10.08 -28.14 8.06
C TRP A 70 9.52 -29.49 8.56
N SER A 71 8.42 -29.95 7.94
CA SER A 71 7.74 -31.19 8.28
C SER A 71 7.19 -31.85 7.02
N LEU A 72 6.82 -33.15 7.14
CA LEU A 72 6.12 -33.86 6.06
C LEU A 72 4.81 -33.16 5.68
N ALA A 73 4.13 -32.55 6.66
CA ALA A 73 2.92 -31.76 6.41
C ALA A 73 3.23 -30.52 5.52
N THR A 74 4.31 -29.79 5.82
CA THR A 74 4.76 -28.65 5.01
C THR A 74 5.09 -29.06 3.57
N LEU A 75 5.79 -30.20 3.39
CA LEU A 75 6.07 -30.74 2.06
C LEU A 75 4.79 -31.13 1.33
N SER A 76 3.83 -31.74 2.02
CA SER A 76 2.53 -32.10 1.44
C SER A 76 1.77 -30.86 0.97
N GLU A 77 1.72 -29.80 1.78
CA GLU A 77 1.09 -28.50 1.41
C GLU A 77 1.75 -27.88 0.18
N MET A 78 3.08 -27.85 0.13
CA MET A 78 3.82 -27.33 -1.03
C MET A 78 3.52 -28.13 -2.30
N ARG A 79 3.43 -29.48 -2.19
CA ARG A 79 3.05 -30.35 -3.31
C ARG A 79 1.61 -30.11 -3.76
N GLN A 80 0.68 -29.97 -2.81
CA GLN A 80 -0.73 -29.67 -3.11
C GLN A 80 -0.85 -28.30 -3.80
N LEU A 81 -0.15 -27.27 -3.29
CA LEU A 81 -0.10 -25.96 -3.92
C LEU A 81 0.43 -26.07 -5.36
N ALA A 82 1.56 -26.75 -5.57
CA ALA A 82 2.14 -26.92 -6.88
C ALA A 82 1.17 -27.65 -7.83
N ALA A 83 0.51 -28.71 -7.36
CA ALA A 83 -0.48 -29.45 -8.15
C ALA A 83 -1.68 -28.57 -8.53
N ARG A 84 -2.21 -27.78 -7.57
CA ARG A 84 -3.31 -26.83 -7.80
C ARG A 84 -2.93 -25.78 -8.86
N LEU A 85 -1.76 -25.14 -8.72
CA LEU A 85 -1.30 -24.14 -9.67
C LEU A 85 -1.07 -24.73 -11.08
N ARG A 86 -0.48 -25.92 -11.19
CA ARG A 86 -0.27 -26.62 -12.48
C ARG A 86 -1.58 -27.01 -13.16
N ALA A 87 -2.57 -27.43 -12.40
CA ALA A 87 -3.88 -27.80 -12.93
C ALA A 87 -4.58 -26.63 -13.65
N ARG A 88 -4.28 -25.39 -13.27
CA ARG A 88 -4.79 -24.18 -13.92
C ARG A 88 -4.21 -23.94 -15.32
N ARG A 89 -3.05 -24.51 -15.66
CA ARG A 89 -2.40 -24.38 -16.99
C ARG A 89 -2.30 -22.93 -17.42
N TYR A 90 -1.63 -22.09 -16.62
CA TYR A 90 -1.45 -20.66 -16.90
C TYR A 90 -0.72 -20.44 -18.24
N ASP A 91 -1.23 -19.52 -19.04
CA ASP A 91 -0.55 -19.04 -20.23
C ASP A 91 0.64 -18.16 -19.85
N VAL A 92 0.44 -17.31 -18.84
CA VAL A 92 1.46 -16.38 -18.32
C VAL A 92 1.42 -16.36 -16.79
N ALA A 93 2.59 -16.40 -16.17
CA ALA A 93 2.76 -15.95 -14.79
C ALA A 93 3.60 -14.68 -14.79
N ILE A 94 3.26 -13.71 -13.92
CA ILE A 94 3.94 -12.42 -13.80
C ILE A 94 4.46 -12.29 -12.38
N ASP A 95 5.78 -12.27 -12.21
CA ASP A 95 6.42 -12.05 -10.90
C ASP A 95 6.70 -10.56 -10.66
N PHE A 96 5.79 -9.90 -9.94
CA PHE A 96 5.95 -8.53 -9.50
C PHE A 96 6.85 -8.38 -8.26
N GLN A 97 7.20 -9.48 -7.61
CA GLN A 97 7.98 -9.45 -6.37
C GLN A 97 9.49 -9.39 -6.63
N GLY A 98 9.98 -10.15 -7.59
CA GLY A 98 11.38 -10.16 -7.98
C GLY A 98 12.34 -10.72 -6.91
N LEU A 99 11.92 -11.75 -6.18
CA LEU A 99 12.71 -12.46 -5.18
C LEU A 99 12.82 -13.96 -5.52
N TRP A 100 13.85 -14.61 -5.00
CA TRP A 100 14.02 -16.07 -5.19
C TRP A 100 12.74 -16.85 -4.89
N LYS A 101 12.11 -16.55 -3.75
CA LYS A 101 10.90 -17.26 -3.32
C LYS A 101 9.73 -17.09 -4.30
N SER A 102 9.54 -15.89 -4.84
CA SER A 102 8.44 -15.61 -5.78
C SER A 102 8.71 -16.20 -7.15
N ALA A 103 9.94 -16.11 -7.63
CA ALA A 103 10.34 -16.69 -8.90
C ALA A 103 10.21 -18.22 -8.90
N VAL A 104 10.63 -18.90 -7.81
CA VAL A 104 10.45 -20.35 -7.63
C VAL A 104 8.96 -20.71 -7.60
N LEU A 105 8.13 -19.99 -6.85
CA LEU A 105 6.69 -20.23 -6.79
C LEU A 105 6.01 -20.02 -8.15
N GLY A 106 6.39 -18.97 -8.88
CA GLY A 106 5.94 -18.73 -10.24
C GLY A 106 6.32 -19.89 -11.18
N ARG A 107 7.55 -20.41 -11.07
CA ARG A 107 8.01 -21.54 -11.89
C ARG A 107 7.34 -22.87 -11.50
N LEU A 108 7.01 -23.07 -10.22
CA LEU A 108 6.26 -24.25 -9.75
C LEU A 108 4.87 -24.36 -10.37
N ALA A 109 4.26 -23.28 -10.77
CA ALA A 109 2.98 -23.25 -11.48
C ALA A 109 3.09 -23.77 -12.92
N GLN A 110 4.30 -23.93 -13.46
CA GLN A 110 4.60 -24.36 -14.83
C GLN A 110 3.82 -23.54 -15.89
N PRO A 111 3.85 -22.20 -15.84
CA PRO A 111 3.22 -21.41 -16.88
C PRO A 111 3.92 -21.61 -18.23
N ARG A 112 3.23 -21.32 -19.33
CA ARG A 112 3.89 -21.32 -20.66
C ARG A 112 4.99 -20.24 -20.74
N ARG A 113 4.79 -19.11 -20.06
CA ARG A 113 5.77 -18.01 -19.92
C ARG A 113 5.78 -17.49 -18.50
N LEU A 114 6.96 -17.36 -17.91
CA LEU A 114 7.16 -16.63 -16.65
C LEU A 114 7.85 -15.30 -16.94
N VAL A 115 7.12 -14.22 -16.73
CA VAL A 115 7.56 -12.83 -16.94
C VAL A 115 8.02 -12.25 -15.61
N GLY A 116 9.09 -11.51 -15.60
CA GLY A 116 9.60 -10.80 -14.44
C GLY A 116 10.56 -9.69 -14.85
N PHE A 117 11.12 -8.99 -13.86
CA PHE A 117 12.03 -7.90 -14.14
C PHE A 117 13.39 -8.39 -14.63
N ASP A 118 14.06 -7.56 -15.43
CA ASP A 118 15.47 -7.74 -15.79
C ASP A 118 16.36 -7.56 -14.56
N ARG A 119 17.57 -8.14 -14.64
CA ARG A 119 18.56 -8.21 -13.56
C ARG A 119 18.80 -6.86 -12.84
N MET A 120 18.80 -5.77 -13.58
CA MET A 120 19.08 -4.42 -13.02
C MET A 120 17.93 -3.85 -12.19
N ALA A 121 16.72 -4.32 -12.39
CA ALA A 121 15.54 -3.90 -11.65
C ALA A 121 15.17 -4.83 -10.49
N LEU A 122 15.93 -5.92 -10.31
CA LEU A 122 15.66 -6.92 -9.28
C LEU A 122 16.42 -6.62 -7.98
N LYS A 123 15.74 -6.80 -6.86
CA LYS A 123 16.36 -6.76 -5.53
C LYS A 123 17.30 -7.97 -5.32
N GLU A 124 16.94 -9.12 -5.88
CA GLU A 124 17.74 -10.36 -5.87
C GLU A 124 18.06 -10.77 -7.32
N PRO A 125 19.14 -10.24 -7.92
CA PRO A 125 19.42 -10.37 -9.35
C PRO A 125 19.53 -11.81 -9.87
N GLY A 126 19.85 -12.77 -8.99
CA GLY A 126 19.95 -14.19 -9.35
C GLY A 126 18.62 -14.83 -9.74
N CYS A 127 17.47 -14.31 -9.26
CA CYS A 127 16.18 -14.88 -9.60
C CYS A 127 15.79 -14.70 -11.07
N ARG A 128 16.51 -13.82 -11.81
CA ARG A 128 16.35 -13.62 -13.25
C ARG A 128 16.43 -14.94 -14.05
N MET A 129 17.19 -15.92 -13.57
CA MET A 129 17.34 -17.22 -14.25
C MET A 129 16.04 -18.01 -14.40
N PHE A 130 15.01 -17.69 -13.62
CA PHE A 130 13.71 -18.35 -13.71
C PHE A 130 12.79 -17.74 -14.76
N TYR A 131 13.05 -16.51 -15.22
CA TYR A 131 12.16 -15.82 -16.15
C TYR A 131 12.48 -16.15 -17.59
N ASP A 132 11.46 -16.58 -18.32
CA ASP A 132 11.53 -16.80 -19.76
C ASP A 132 11.62 -15.45 -20.48
N ASP A 133 10.97 -14.43 -19.91
CA ASP A 133 10.78 -13.13 -20.53
C ASP A 133 11.06 -11.99 -19.53
N PRO A 134 12.31 -11.52 -19.47
CA PRO A 134 12.70 -10.45 -18.57
C PRO A 134 12.38 -9.07 -19.14
N VAL A 135 11.81 -8.22 -18.32
CA VAL A 135 11.41 -6.86 -18.69
C VAL A 135 12.30 -5.83 -18.00
N LYS A 136 12.90 -4.96 -18.80
CA LYS A 136 13.59 -3.77 -18.32
C LYS A 136 12.58 -2.62 -18.26
N PRO A 137 12.26 -2.08 -17.08
CA PRO A 137 11.38 -0.93 -16.96
C PRO A 137 11.93 0.27 -17.74
N ALA A 138 11.07 1.12 -18.25
CA ALA A 138 11.47 2.36 -18.89
C ALA A 138 12.25 3.24 -17.89
N SER A 139 13.25 3.98 -18.37
CA SER A 139 14.06 4.89 -17.53
C SER A 139 13.24 6.04 -16.93
N THR A 140 12.07 6.31 -17.46
CA THR A 140 11.10 7.30 -16.95
C THR A 140 10.18 6.77 -15.86
N ALA A 141 10.13 5.45 -15.66
CA ALA A 141 9.32 4.83 -14.61
C ALA A 141 10.07 4.89 -13.27
N HIS A 142 9.78 5.92 -12.47
CA HIS A 142 10.42 6.11 -11.16
C HIS A 142 9.55 5.58 -10.01
N HIS A 143 8.25 5.82 -10.06
CA HIS A 143 7.33 5.34 -9.06
C HIS A 143 7.11 3.83 -9.19
N VAL A 144 7.01 3.13 -8.06
CA VAL A 144 6.88 1.66 -8.02
C VAL A 144 5.66 1.14 -8.80
N ILE A 145 4.56 1.89 -8.82
CA ILE A 145 3.37 1.55 -9.62
C ILE A 145 3.70 1.54 -11.11
N ASP A 146 4.38 2.59 -11.60
CA ASP A 146 4.76 2.70 -13.02
C ASP A 146 5.75 1.59 -13.40
N ILE A 147 6.70 1.28 -12.52
CA ILE A 147 7.61 0.14 -12.69
C ILE A 147 6.82 -1.17 -12.83
N TYR A 148 5.81 -1.39 -12.01
CA TYR A 148 4.98 -2.61 -12.10
C TYR A 148 4.12 -2.63 -13.38
N LYS A 149 3.59 -1.48 -13.79
CA LYS A 149 2.82 -1.37 -15.03
C LYS A 149 3.67 -1.69 -16.28
N GLU A 150 4.99 -1.55 -16.24
CA GLU A 150 5.85 -1.95 -17.34
C GLU A 150 5.79 -3.46 -17.64
N LEU A 151 5.59 -4.32 -16.63
CA LEU A 151 5.42 -5.77 -16.85
C LEU A 151 4.16 -6.06 -17.65
N VAL A 152 3.06 -5.38 -17.34
CA VAL A 152 1.78 -5.60 -18.05
C VAL A 152 1.77 -4.93 -19.43
N ARG A 153 2.42 -3.78 -19.58
CA ARG A 153 2.65 -3.13 -20.88
C ARG A 153 3.42 -4.06 -21.83
N HIS A 154 4.44 -4.75 -21.32
CA HIS A 154 5.22 -5.71 -22.08
C HIS A 154 4.36 -6.88 -22.61
N LEU A 155 3.29 -7.24 -21.90
CA LEU A 155 2.31 -8.24 -22.35
C LEU A 155 1.29 -7.69 -23.36
N GLY A 156 1.37 -6.41 -23.69
CA GLY A 156 0.46 -5.73 -24.61
C GLY A 156 -0.75 -5.09 -23.96
N ALA A 157 -0.77 -4.95 -22.63
CA ALA A 157 -1.82 -4.21 -21.95
C ALA A 157 -1.68 -2.70 -22.20
N ALA A 158 -2.79 -2.03 -22.47
CA ALA A 158 -2.87 -0.58 -22.50
C ALA A 158 -2.83 -0.04 -21.06
N LEU A 159 -1.97 0.95 -20.81
CA LEU A 159 -1.87 1.56 -19.49
C LEU A 159 -2.91 2.66 -19.31
N GLY A 160 -3.73 2.53 -18.28
CA GLY A 160 -4.74 3.50 -17.89
C GLY A 160 -4.35 4.32 -16.65
N PRO A 161 -5.28 5.10 -16.10
CA PRO A 161 -5.10 5.76 -14.81
C PRO A 161 -4.94 4.73 -13.68
N HIS A 162 -4.35 5.15 -12.56
CA HIS A 162 -4.18 4.27 -11.41
C HIS A 162 -5.54 3.97 -10.76
N ARG A 163 -5.98 2.70 -10.83
CA ARG A 163 -7.23 2.19 -10.24
C ARG A 163 -6.88 1.11 -9.22
N PHE A 164 -7.52 1.15 -8.06
CA PHE A 164 -7.15 0.28 -6.93
C PHE A 164 -8.25 -0.72 -6.54
N ASP A 165 -9.50 -0.43 -6.80
CA ASP A 165 -10.69 -1.27 -6.49
C ASP A 165 -10.55 -2.11 -5.19
N LEU A 166 -10.50 -1.37 -4.07
CA LEU A 166 -10.53 -1.96 -2.74
C LEU A 166 -11.99 -2.22 -2.34
N SER A 167 -12.34 -3.48 -2.18
CA SER A 167 -13.66 -3.89 -1.69
C SER A 167 -13.76 -3.70 -0.19
N ILE A 168 -14.92 -3.23 0.29
CA ILE A 168 -15.26 -3.12 1.70
C ILE A 168 -16.53 -3.91 1.94
N ARG A 169 -16.54 -4.76 2.95
CA ARG A 169 -17.73 -5.50 3.34
C ARG A 169 -18.66 -4.62 4.18
N ALA A 170 -19.96 -4.84 4.07
CA ALA A 170 -20.95 -4.07 4.84
C ALA A 170 -20.69 -4.13 6.36
N GLU A 171 -20.23 -5.27 6.87
CA GLU A 171 -19.88 -5.43 8.28
C GLU A 171 -18.72 -4.53 8.73
N ASP A 172 -17.72 -4.29 7.88
CA ASP A 172 -16.59 -3.42 8.17
C ASP A 172 -17.02 -1.93 8.14
N GLU A 173 -17.89 -1.56 7.21
CA GLU A 173 -18.48 -0.20 7.16
C GLU A 173 -19.38 0.05 8.39
N GLN A 174 -20.17 -0.93 8.79
CA GLN A 174 -21.01 -0.84 9.97
C GLN A 174 -20.17 -0.66 11.24
N TYR A 175 -19.13 -1.49 11.41
CA TYR A 175 -18.19 -1.35 12.55
C TYR A 175 -17.64 0.07 12.64
N VAL A 176 -17.11 0.62 11.54
CA VAL A 176 -16.57 1.98 11.52
C VAL A 176 -17.63 3.02 11.85
N SER A 177 -18.85 2.87 11.32
CA SER A 177 -19.96 3.78 11.60
C SER A 177 -20.32 3.77 13.08
N GLU A 178 -20.39 2.60 13.72
CA GLU A 178 -20.65 2.45 15.16
C GLU A 178 -19.52 3.07 16.00
N GLN A 179 -18.26 2.81 15.63
CA GLN A 179 -17.11 3.39 16.34
C GLN A 179 -17.09 4.91 16.31
N LEU A 180 -17.40 5.50 15.15
CA LEU A 180 -17.45 6.95 14.99
C LEU A 180 -18.67 7.57 15.70
N SER A 181 -19.85 6.97 15.56
CA SER A 181 -21.09 7.46 16.15
C SER A 181 -21.07 7.41 17.67
N SER A 182 -20.57 6.33 18.27
CA SER A 182 -20.48 6.17 19.72
C SER A 182 -19.51 7.17 20.38
N ARG A 183 -18.59 7.75 19.60
CA ARG A 183 -17.63 8.79 20.05
C ARG A 183 -18.00 10.18 19.56
N HIS A 184 -19.16 10.35 18.91
CA HIS A 184 -19.62 11.62 18.33
C HIS A 184 -18.63 12.24 17.33
N ILE A 185 -17.91 11.41 16.56
CA ILE A 185 -16.95 11.82 15.56
C ILE A 185 -17.64 11.96 14.20
N SER A 186 -17.71 13.17 13.66
CA SER A 186 -18.23 13.47 12.32
C SER A 186 -17.12 13.68 11.31
N ASP A 187 -16.21 14.59 11.60
CA ASP A 187 -15.07 14.95 10.76
C ASP A 187 -13.76 14.67 11.50
N PHE A 188 -12.87 13.93 10.86
CA PHE A 188 -11.67 13.47 11.53
C PHE A 188 -10.48 13.34 10.58
N LEU A 189 -9.30 13.36 11.17
CA LEU A 189 -8.05 12.99 10.54
C LEU A 189 -7.51 11.69 11.15
N VAL A 190 -6.83 10.88 10.35
CA VAL A 190 -6.19 9.65 10.81
C VAL A 190 -4.71 9.89 11.04
N LEU A 191 -4.23 9.54 12.22
CA LEU A 191 -2.82 9.52 12.59
C LEU A 191 -2.35 8.07 12.73
N HIS A 192 -1.30 7.71 11.98
CA HIS A 192 -0.70 6.37 12.07
C HIS A 192 0.78 6.47 12.44
N PRO A 193 1.11 6.46 13.75
CA PRO A 193 2.47 6.69 14.21
C PRO A 193 3.39 5.46 14.03
N GLY A 194 2.80 4.29 13.80
CA GLY A 194 3.50 3.02 13.67
C GLY A 194 4.00 2.70 12.28
N GLY A 195 4.84 1.69 12.22
CA GLY A 195 5.33 1.10 10.98
C GLY A 195 6.20 -0.12 11.29
N GLY A 196 6.22 -1.08 10.39
CA GLY A 196 6.94 -2.34 10.60
C GLY A 196 8.48 -2.21 10.77
N TRP A 197 9.03 -0.99 10.63
CA TRP A 197 10.43 -0.67 10.82
C TRP A 197 10.55 0.52 11.78
N ASP A 198 11.34 0.36 12.84
CA ASP A 198 11.62 1.45 13.78
C ASP A 198 12.17 2.72 13.10
N THR A 199 12.96 2.54 12.06
CA THR A 199 13.52 3.66 11.26
C THR A 199 12.49 4.47 10.48
N LYS A 200 11.25 4.00 10.35
CA LYS A 200 10.13 4.71 9.69
C LYS A 200 9.21 5.41 10.67
N ASN A 201 9.41 5.19 11.97
CA ASN A 201 8.55 5.75 13.01
C ASN A 201 9.06 7.13 13.42
N TRP A 202 8.28 8.15 13.10
CA TRP A 202 8.47 9.50 13.61
C TRP A 202 8.09 9.51 15.10
N LEU A 203 8.69 10.39 15.89
CA LEU A 203 8.53 10.37 17.35
C LEU A 203 7.06 10.54 17.76
N PRO A 204 6.53 9.72 18.70
CA PRO A 204 5.14 9.84 19.19
C PRO A 204 4.81 11.22 19.74
N GLU A 205 5.77 11.86 20.43
CA GLU A 205 5.62 13.21 20.99
C GLU A 205 5.38 14.26 19.89
N ARG A 206 5.99 14.07 18.72
CA ARG A 206 5.78 14.95 17.57
C ARG A 206 4.40 14.75 16.94
N TYR A 207 3.86 13.51 16.92
CA TYR A 207 2.47 13.27 16.53
C TYR A 207 1.49 13.94 17.49
N ALA A 208 1.78 13.94 18.79
CA ALA A 208 0.96 14.62 19.79
C ALA A 208 0.93 16.14 19.55
N LEU A 209 2.10 16.76 19.39
CA LEU A 209 2.22 18.19 19.08
C LEU A 209 1.56 18.56 17.75
N LEU A 210 1.72 17.73 16.73
CA LEU A 210 1.05 17.87 15.43
C LEU A 210 -0.46 17.89 15.62
N TYR A 211 -1.00 16.89 16.34
CA TYR A 211 -2.42 16.80 16.59
C TYR A 211 -2.97 18.01 17.37
N ASP A 212 -2.29 18.42 18.46
CA ASP A 212 -2.71 19.57 19.27
C ASP A 212 -2.81 20.86 18.42
N GLN A 213 -1.91 21.04 17.46
CA GLN A 213 -1.93 22.18 16.54
C GLN A 213 -3.05 22.03 15.49
N LEU A 214 -3.14 20.88 14.81
CA LEU A 214 -4.17 20.64 13.79
C LEU A 214 -5.58 20.70 14.38
N HIS A 215 -5.80 20.15 15.56
CA HIS A 215 -7.11 20.24 16.23
C HIS A 215 -7.50 21.67 16.52
N ARG A 216 -6.56 22.50 16.98
CA ARG A 216 -6.78 23.93 17.28
C ARG A 216 -7.14 24.72 16.01
N GLU A 217 -6.46 24.44 14.90
CA GLU A 217 -6.63 25.17 13.63
C GLU A 217 -7.87 24.72 12.85
N THR A 218 -8.27 23.45 12.97
CA THR A 218 -9.27 22.84 12.09
C THR A 218 -10.53 22.35 12.81
N GLY A 219 -10.46 22.11 14.11
CA GLY A 219 -11.51 21.45 14.89
C GLY A 219 -11.66 19.94 14.59
N LEU A 220 -10.82 19.35 13.71
CA LEU A 220 -10.92 17.94 13.37
C LEU A 220 -10.52 17.05 14.54
N THR A 221 -11.28 15.97 14.76
CA THR A 221 -10.92 14.96 15.75
C THR A 221 -9.79 14.09 15.19
N GLY A 222 -8.76 13.84 16.01
CA GLY A 222 -7.70 12.87 15.65
C GLY A 222 -8.15 11.44 15.93
N VAL A 223 -7.97 10.57 14.98
CA VAL A 223 -8.18 9.11 15.13
C VAL A 223 -6.84 8.42 15.00
N LEU A 224 -6.41 7.78 16.08
CA LEU A 224 -5.18 6.96 16.12
C LEU A 224 -5.46 5.54 15.67
N THR A 225 -4.67 5.08 14.71
CA THR A 225 -4.68 3.70 14.21
C THR A 225 -3.29 3.08 14.36
N TRP A 226 -3.23 1.76 14.45
CA TRP A 226 -1.97 1.04 14.65
C TRP A 226 -2.04 -0.38 14.10
N GLY A 227 -0.88 -0.97 13.85
CA GLY A 227 -0.72 -2.38 13.54
C GLY A 227 -0.44 -3.24 14.79
N PRO A 228 -0.44 -4.56 14.65
CA PRO A 228 -0.14 -5.48 15.75
C PRO A 228 1.23 -5.19 16.38
N GLY A 229 1.25 -4.99 17.71
CA GLY A 229 2.47 -4.71 18.48
C GLY A 229 2.89 -3.24 18.50
N GLU A 230 2.07 -2.32 17.98
CA GLU A 230 2.35 -0.88 17.93
C GLU A 230 1.55 -0.07 18.97
N GLU A 231 0.78 -0.72 19.84
CA GLU A 231 -0.09 -0.09 20.85
C GLU A 231 0.67 0.90 21.75
N THR A 232 1.91 0.57 22.10
CA THR A 232 2.76 1.42 22.95
C THR A 232 3.09 2.77 22.29
N LEU A 233 3.21 2.82 20.96
CA LEU A 233 3.42 4.06 20.22
C LEU A 233 2.19 4.97 20.34
N VAL A 234 1.00 4.38 20.14
CA VAL A 234 -0.28 5.09 20.26
C VAL A 234 -0.48 5.62 21.69
N ASP A 235 -0.19 4.80 22.70
CA ASP A 235 -0.28 5.21 24.10
C ASP A 235 0.72 6.33 24.43
N SER A 236 1.88 6.35 23.78
CA SER A 236 2.84 7.44 23.94
C SER A 236 2.33 8.77 23.33
N VAL A 237 1.68 8.71 22.14
CA VAL A 237 0.99 9.88 21.58
C VAL A 237 -0.06 10.43 22.54
N LEU A 238 -0.91 9.54 23.08
CA LEU A 238 -1.95 9.93 24.03
C LEU A 238 -1.42 10.58 25.31
N ARG A 239 -0.31 10.06 25.84
CA ARG A 239 0.33 10.65 27.03
C ARG A 239 0.90 12.03 26.76
N ALA A 240 1.50 12.21 25.57
CA ALA A 240 2.19 13.43 25.20
C ALA A 240 1.24 14.56 24.74
N ALA A 241 0.03 14.25 24.26
CA ALA A 241 -0.94 15.25 23.84
C ALA A 241 -1.36 16.14 25.04
N ALA A 242 -1.27 17.46 24.88
CA ALA A 242 -1.59 18.43 25.95
C ALA A 242 -3.05 18.90 25.89
N GLY A 243 -3.65 18.94 24.69
CA GLY A 243 -5.04 19.34 24.44
C GLY A 243 -6.05 18.18 24.55
N PRO A 244 -7.19 18.29 23.85
CA PRO A 244 -8.13 17.18 23.69
C PRO A 244 -7.41 15.95 23.17
N LYS A 245 -7.71 14.78 23.72
CA LYS A 245 -7.02 13.55 23.34
C LYS A 245 -7.56 13.04 21.99
N PRO A 246 -6.68 12.56 21.10
CA PRO A 246 -7.14 11.82 19.92
C PRO A 246 -7.78 10.49 20.33
N GLU A 247 -8.71 10.01 19.54
CA GLU A 247 -9.46 8.79 19.81
C GLU A 247 -8.71 7.54 19.26
N LYS A 248 -8.69 6.48 20.05
CA LYS A 248 -8.17 5.17 19.60
C LYS A 248 -9.28 4.37 18.95
N ILE A 249 -9.12 4.03 17.68
CA ILE A 249 -10.05 3.10 16.99
C ILE A 249 -9.26 1.87 16.53
N PRO A 250 -9.38 0.74 17.27
CA PRO A 250 -8.80 -0.52 16.84
C PRO A 250 -9.45 -0.95 15.53
N SER A 251 -8.65 -1.34 14.56
CA SER A 251 -9.16 -1.65 13.23
C SER A 251 -8.39 -2.82 12.60
N SER A 252 -9.12 -3.79 12.06
CA SER A 252 -8.58 -4.72 11.07
C SER A 252 -8.23 -3.96 9.77
N LEU A 253 -7.50 -4.58 8.84
CA LEU A 253 -7.18 -3.92 7.57
C LEU A 253 -8.44 -3.51 6.77
N PRO A 254 -9.51 -4.34 6.62
CA PRO A 254 -10.74 -3.90 5.96
C PRO A 254 -11.43 -2.73 6.67
N GLN A 255 -11.46 -2.74 8.00
CA GLN A 255 -12.01 -1.65 8.80
C GLN A 255 -11.17 -0.37 8.66
N LEU A 256 -9.84 -0.50 8.58
CA LEU A 256 -8.97 0.63 8.30
C LEU A 256 -9.25 1.23 6.91
N ILE A 257 -9.48 0.41 5.87
CA ILE A 257 -9.87 0.88 4.54
C ILE A 257 -11.19 1.67 4.61
N ALA A 258 -12.21 1.14 5.32
CA ALA A 258 -13.48 1.84 5.52
C ALA A 258 -13.30 3.16 6.27
N LEU A 259 -12.46 3.20 7.29
CA LEU A 259 -12.12 4.41 8.04
C LEU A 259 -11.42 5.44 7.15
N LEU A 260 -10.41 5.02 6.38
CA LEU A 260 -9.64 5.90 5.50
C LEU A 260 -10.51 6.55 4.42
N LYS A 261 -11.46 5.85 3.82
CA LYS A 261 -12.40 6.44 2.84
C LYS A 261 -13.22 7.61 3.40
N ARG A 262 -13.39 7.68 4.72
CA ARG A 262 -14.16 8.73 5.41
C ARG A 262 -13.29 9.84 6.00
N ALA A 263 -11.99 9.61 6.15
CA ALA A 263 -11.07 10.56 6.75
C ALA A 263 -10.87 11.81 5.87
N ARG A 264 -10.72 12.96 6.51
CA ARG A 264 -10.38 14.22 5.86
C ARG A 264 -8.90 14.32 5.52
N LEU A 265 -8.06 13.64 6.28
CA LEU A 265 -6.61 13.62 6.11
C LEU A 265 -6.05 12.34 6.74
N PHE A 266 -5.00 11.81 6.15
CA PHE A 266 -4.14 10.80 6.75
C PHE A 266 -2.73 11.39 6.96
N VAL A 267 -2.17 11.20 8.15
CA VAL A 267 -0.76 11.52 8.43
C VAL A 267 -0.05 10.30 8.98
N GLY A 268 1.04 9.91 8.34
CA GLY A 268 1.83 8.74 8.75
C GLY A 268 3.11 8.58 7.94
N GLY A 269 3.92 7.58 8.32
CA GLY A 269 5.15 7.23 7.61
C GLY A 269 4.92 6.36 6.37
N ASP A 270 6.00 6.03 5.64
CA ASP A 270 6.00 5.08 4.50
C ASP A 270 5.67 3.65 4.97
N THR A 271 4.39 3.35 5.09
CA THR A 271 3.84 2.10 5.63
C THR A 271 2.64 1.62 4.84
N GLY A 272 2.19 0.38 5.09
CA GLY A 272 0.99 -0.16 4.45
C GLY A 272 -0.23 0.76 4.54
N PRO A 273 -0.57 1.30 5.71
CA PRO A 273 -1.66 2.27 5.89
C PRO A 273 -1.58 3.53 5.02
N LEU A 274 -0.40 4.09 4.78
CA LEU A 274 -0.23 5.23 3.87
C LEU A 274 -0.64 4.85 2.43
N HIS A 275 -0.21 3.68 1.97
CA HIS A 275 -0.55 3.22 0.62
C HIS A 275 -2.04 2.85 0.49
N LEU A 276 -2.66 2.34 1.56
CA LEU A 276 -4.11 2.14 1.61
C LEU A 276 -4.86 3.48 1.56
N ALA A 277 -4.40 4.49 2.30
CA ALA A 277 -4.97 5.84 2.26
C ALA A 277 -4.91 6.42 0.84
N ALA A 278 -3.76 6.29 0.17
CA ALA A 278 -3.59 6.70 -1.22
C ALA A 278 -4.57 5.96 -2.15
N ALA A 279 -4.70 4.65 -2.01
CA ALA A 279 -5.62 3.84 -2.81
C ALA A 279 -7.10 4.17 -2.55
N CYS A 280 -7.44 4.65 -1.35
CA CYS A 280 -8.77 5.14 -0.98
C CYS A 280 -9.06 6.55 -1.49
N GLY A 281 -8.07 7.27 -2.01
CA GLY A 281 -8.19 8.68 -2.37
C GLY A 281 -8.29 9.63 -1.17
N THR A 282 -7.89 9.18 0.02
CA THR A 282 -7.78 10.00 1.22
C THR A 282 -6.66 11.01 1.04
N PRO A 283 -6.84 12.31 1.34
CA PRO A 283 -5.76 13.28 1.37
C PRO A 283 -4.62 12.86 2.30
N ILE A 284 -3.36 13.01 1.86
CA ILE A 284 -2.20 12.48 2.61
C ILE A 284 -1.15 13.56 2.88
N VAL A 285 -0.59 13.48 4.09
CA VAL A 285 0.75 14.00 4.40
C VAL A 285 1.61 12.85 4.89
N GLY A 286 2.62 12.49 4.10
CA GLY A 286 3.56 11.42 4.41
C GLY A 286 4.83 11.96 5.08
N VAL A 287 5.26 11.34 6.18
CA VAL A 287 6.54 11.64 6.84
C VAL A 287 7.55 10.56 6.45
N PHE A 288 8.56 10.95 5.65
CA PHE A 288 9.52 10.00 5.08
C PHE A 288 10.92 10.20 5.66
N GLY A 289 11.58 9.10 5.98
CA GLY A 289 12.95 9.07 6.47
C GLY A 289 13.86 8.20 5.60
N PRO A 290 13.95 6.88 5.87
CA PRO A 290 14.96 6.01 5.24
C PRO A 290 14.62 5.56 3.82
N THR A 291 13.45 5.89 3.29
CA THR A 291 12.94 5.44 1.99
C THR A 291 12.76 6.60 1.02
N ASP A 292 12.87 6.31 -0.26
CA ASP A 292 12.77 7.30 -1.32
C ASP A 292 11.29 7.65 -1.58
N PRO A 293 10.86 8.90 -1.34
CA PRO A 293 9.50 9.34 -1.57
C PRO A 293 9.10 9.37 -3.05
N PHE A 294 10.03 9.59 -3.97
CA PHE A 294 9.74 9.55 -5.41
C PHE A 294 9.38 8.15 -5.89
N ARG A 295 9.94 7.14 -5.23
CA ARG A 295 9.67 5.74 -5.55
C ARG A 295 8.44 5.18 -4.84
N ASN A 296 8.25 5.51 -3.57
CA ASN A 296 7.26 4.86 -2.72
C ASN A 296 6.23 5.83 -2.12
N GLY A 297 6.28 7.10 -2.45
CA GLY A 297 5.35 8.11 -1.92
C GLY A 297 3.91 7.90 -2.39
N PRO A 298 2.97 8.72 -1.90
CA PRO A 298 1.65 8.78 -2.48
C PRO A 298 1.72 9.26 -3.93
N PHE A 299 0.82 8.75 -4.76
CA PHE A 299 0.88 8.99 -6.23
C PHE A 299 -0.03 10.14 -6.69
N SER A 300 -0.85 10.70 -5.81
CA SER A 300 -1.60 11.92 -6.14
C SER A 300 -0.67 13.13 -6.13
N PRO A 301 -0.75 14.01 -7.15
CA PRO A 301 0.10 15.21 -7.20
C PRO A 301 -0.20 16.22 -6.10
N ASP A 302 -1.36 16.10 -5.44
CA ASP A 302 -1.73 16.98 -4.34
C ASP A 302 -1.28 16.48 -2.97
N ASP A 303 -0.91 15.20 -2.87
CA ASP A 303 -0.43 14.64 -1.62
C ASP A 303 0.98 15.15 -1.34
N ILE A 304 1.25 15.39 -0.06
CA ILE A 304 2.49 16.03 0.35
C ILE A 304 3.37 15.04 1.09
N VAL A 305 4.65 15.03 0.76
CA VAL A 305 5.66 14.30 1.52
C VAL A 305 6.60 15.28 2.18
N VAL A 306 6.74 15.17 3.49
CA VAL A 306 7.75 15.90 4.28
C VAL A 306 8.92 14.96 4.54
N SER A 307 10.10 15.32 4.02
CA SER A 307 11.32 14.52 4.15
C SER A 307 12.56 15.42 4.05
N HIS A 308 13.64 14.99 4.68
CA HIS A 308 14.94 15.67 4.58
C HIS A 308 15.99 14.76 3.97
N GLN A 309 16.79 15.32 3.06
CA GLN A 309 17.93 14.60 2.52
C GLN A 309 19.06 14.57 3.55
N VAL A 310 19.61 13.38 3.75
CA VAL A 310 20.76 13.15 4.63
C VAL A 310 21.80 12.33 3.86
N PRO A 311 23.10 12.44 4.20
CA PRO A 311 24.16 11.76 3.45
C PRO A 311 24.02 10.24 3.34
N CYS A 312 23.34 9.60 4.31
CA CYS A 312 23.08 8.16 4.31
C CYS A 312 21.75 7.76 3.68
N GLY A 313 20.93 8.71 3.20
CA GLY A 313 19.61 8.45 2.63
C GLY A 313 19.57 8.43 1.10
N PRO A 314 18.61 7.70 0.50
CA PRO A 314 17.72 6.72 1.12
C PRO A 314 18.43 5.38 1.39
N CYS A 315 18.44 4.92 2.63
CA CYS A 315 19.20 3.74 3.04
C CYS A 315 18.43 2.42 3.05
N TYR A 316 17.10 2.46 3.10
CA TYR A 316 16.20 1.29 3.16
C TYR A 316 16.54 0.29 4.29
N LYS A 317 17.09 0.76 5.42
CA LYS A 317 17.52 -0.08 6.53
C LYS A 317 16.50 -0.09 7.67
N ARG A 318 16.21 -1.28 8.21
CA ARG A 318 15.31 -1.46 9.35
C ARG A 318 15.89 -0.96 10.67
N ILE A 319 17.20 -0.93 10.77
CA ILE A 319 17.96 -0.42 11.92
C ILE A 319 18.86 0.69 11.39
N CYS A 320 18.82 1.85 12.03
CA CYS A 320 19.62 3.00 11.64
C CYS A 320 21.12 2.71 11.86
N PRO A 321 21.94 2.76 10.80
CA PRO A 321 23.37 2.42 10.92
C PRO A 321 24.16 3.43 11.76
N ILE A 322 23.72 4.70 11.80
CA ILE A 322 24.32 5.77 12.59
C ILE A 322 23.59 6.06 13.90
N ARG A 323 22.52 5.31 14.20
CA ARG A 323 21.71 5.34 15.43
C ARG A 323 21.00 6.66 15.75
N THR A 324 21.06 7.68 14.92
CA THR A 324 20.48 9.01 15.18
C THR A 324 19.08 9.17 14.58
N LYS A 325 18.73 8.39 13.53
CA LYS A 325 17.52 8.60 12.72
C LYS A 325 17.39 10.04 12.20
N GLU A 326 18.51 10.70 11.90
CA GLU A 326 18.59 12.10 11.52
C GLU A 326 17.60 12.49 10.41
N CYS A 327 17.36 11.58 9.43
CA CYS A 327 16.37 11.78 8.37
C CYS A 327 14.93 12.02 8.87
N LEU A 328 14.56 11.49 10.04
CA LEU A 328 13.28 11.75 10.69
C LEU A 328 13.39 12.86 11.75
N ASP A 329 14.54 12.97 12.41
CA ASP A 329 14.75 13.98 13.45
C ASP A 329 14.76 15.41 12.89
N LEU A 330 15.19 15.58 11.65
CA LEU A 330 15.15 16.85 10.93
C LEU A 330 13.73 17.29 10.57
N VAL A 331 12.78 16.35 10.40
CA VAL A 331 11.37 16.68 10.10
C VAL A 331 10.74 17.38 11.30
N GLN A 332 10.49 18.68 11.18
CA GLN A 332 9.90 19.47 12.24
C GLN A 332 8.37 19.37 12.24
N VAL A 333 7.77 19.47 13.44
CA VAL A 333 6.31 19.43 13.60
C VAL A 333 5.63 20.49 12.73
N ARG A 334 6.18 21.72 12.71
CA ARG A 334 5.63 22.84 11.94
C ARG A 334 5.54 22.54 10.45
N GLU A 335 6.56 21.89 9.87
CA GLU A 335 6.55 21.53 8.44
C GLU A 335 5.37 20.58 8.12
N VAL A 336 5.12 19.60 9.01
CA VAL A 336 4.02 18.63 8.84
C VAL A 336 2.66 19.30 9.07
N VAL A 337 2.55 20.27 10.03
CA VAL A 337 1.34 21.07 10.24
C VAL A 337 1.04 21.91 9.00
N ASP A 338 2.02 22.67 8.50
CA ASP A 338 1.85 23.54 7.34
C ASP A 338 1.43 22.71 6.10
N ALA A 339 2.06 21.55 5.89
CA ALA A 339 1.69 20.60 4.84
C ALA A 339 0.25 20.09 5.00
N ALA A 340 -0.15 19.74 6.23
CA ALA A 340 -1.50 19.23 6.53
C ALA A 340 -2.58 20.28 6.27
N LEU A 341 -2.37 21.51 6.73
CA LEU A 341 -3.30 22.62 6.51
C LEU A 341 -3.42 22.94 5.01
N HIS A 342 -2.30 22.98 4.29
CA HIS A 342 -2.30 23.18 2.84
C HIS A 342 -3.06 22.07 2.12
N ARG A 343 -2.78 20.81 2.46
CA ARG A 343 -3.47 19.67 1.82
C ARG A 343 -4.98 19.66 2.08
N LEU A 344 -5.40 20.07 3.29
CA LEU A 344 -6.81 20.21 3.63
C LEU A 344 -7.47 21.38 2.86
N ALA A 345 -6.77 22.48 2.63
CA ALA A 345 -7.26 23.61 1.84
C ALA A 345 -7.51 23.22 0.39
N VAL A 346 -6.54 22.54 -0.25
CA VAL A 346 -6.67 22.01 -1.62
C VAL A 346 -7.88 21.08 -1.74
N GLU A 347 -8.09 20.19 -0.75
CA GLU A 347 -9.23 19.28 -0.77
C GLU A 347 -10.57 20.01 -0.62
N ARG A 348 -10.63 21.05 0.20
CA ARG A 348 -11.84 21.89 0.36
C ARG A 348 -12.22 22.57 -0.95
N GLU A 349 -11.26 23.18 -1.64
CA GLU A 349 -11.47 23.82 -2.93
C GLU A 349 -11.99 22.83 -3.99
N ARG A 350 -11.41 21.63 -4.04
CA ARG A 350 -11.87 20.58 -4.96
C ARG A 350 -13.30 20.12 -4.68
N ARG A 351 -13.69 20.00 -3.41
CA ARG A 351 -15.07 19.64 -3.04
C ARG A 351 -16.04 20.75 -3.41
N SER A 352 -15.70 22.00 -3.18
CA SER A 352 -16.52 23.15 -3.57
C SER A 352 -16.73 23.21 -5.08
N ALA A 353 -15.68 23.03 -5.86
CA ALA A 353 -15.75 23.00 -7.33
C ALA A 353 -16.58 21.83 -7.90
N ARG A 354 -16.72 20.73 -7.18
CA ARG A 354 -17.57 19.60 -7.59
C ARG A 354 -19.05 19.80 -7.24
N THR A 355 -19.37 20.65 -6.28
CA THR A 355 -20.75 20.93 -5.83
C THR A 355 -21.40 22.10 -6.59
N GLU A 356 -20.62 22.92 -7.30
CA GLU A 356 -21.18 23.95 -8.18
C GLU A 356 -21.81 23.31 -9.42
N PRO A 357 -23.13 23.53 -9.69
CA PRO A 357 -23.76 23.04 -10.91
C PRO A 357 -23.08 23.72 -12.10
N ARG A 358 -22.56 22.93 -13.05
CA ARG A 358 -22.13 23.46 -14.34
C ARG A 358 -23.29 24.24 -14.94
N SER A 359 -23.18 25.55 -14.99
CA SER A 359 -24.11 26.40 -15.72
C SER A 359 -24.10 25.91 -17.17
N VAL A 360 -25.21 25.33 -17.59
CA VAL A 360 -25.47 24.98 -18.99
C VAL A 360 -25.51 26.30 -19.75
N GLN A 361 -24.42 26.65 -20.41
CA GLN A 361 -24.49 27.63 -21.47
C GLN A 361 -25.26 26.96 -22.60
N SER A 362 -26.54 27.34 -22.71
CA SER A 362 -27.36 27.02 -23.88
C SER A 362 -26.81 27.79 -25.06
N PRO A 363 -26.83 27.19 -26.26
CA PRO A 363 -26.30 27.77 -27.50
C PRO A 363 -27.06 28.97 -28.01
#